data_f0461f330b14d7f9ac75ef5ccefe1f44
#
_entry.id   f0461f330b14d7f9ac75ef5ccefe1f44
#
_cell.length_a   1.000
_cell.length_b   1.000
_cell.length_c   1.000
_cell.angle_alpha   90.00
_cell.angle_beta   90.00
_cell.angle_gamma   90.00
#
_symmetry.space_group_name_H-M   'P 1'
#
loop_
_entity.id
_entity.type
_entity.pdbx_description
1 polymer ?
#
loop_
_entity_poly.entity_id
_entity_poly.type
_entity_poly.pdbx_seq_one_letter_code
_entity_poly.pdbx_strand_id
1 'polypeptide(L)'
;MRRYGERINERGSPPTGDAFPPTATTASGPRGRPRRIDTEPFPSSRRLVVAAERAGRRMAPMHSLIELDVTTARNLLAVADGPVSFTAFVVASVARAAAAHPDTHAYRNWRGRLVRHQHVDVTTLVEVETGQGPFALPHVLRDADARDVRDLTAELRAVKADHSVTGTGRMLDRFGPAVTRVPGLVPAMYMMLARSVRLRQLTGTVAVTAVGMFGAGGGFGIAPPTLMPLQVVIGGMTRRPHVVDGQIEARDVLDLTITFDHNVIDGAPAARFVADLRLLIEHAEPLRTDDDEQGQGSSGPG
;
A
#
# COMPACT_ATOMS: atom_id res chain seq x y z
N MET A 1 53.65 -8.33 3.57
CA MET A 1 54.94 -8.06 2.91
C MET A 1 54.94 -8.68 1.53
N ARG A 2 54.75 -7.86 0.49
CA ARG A 2 55.36 -7.89 -0.84
C ARG A 2 54.73 -6.76 -1.64
N ARG A 3 55.61 -5.90 -2.04
CA ARG A 3 55.44 -4.66 -2.80
C ARG A 3 54.96 -4.95 -4.21
N TYR A 4 54.01 -4.17 -4.71
CA TYR A 4 53.87 -3.93 -6.16
C TYR A 4 54.19 -2.45 -6.41
N GLY A 5 55.42 -2.22 -6.87
CA GLY A 5 55.89 -0.96 -7.37
C GLY A 5 56.09 -1.03 -8.88
N GLU A 6 55.83 0.09 -9.48
CA GLU A 6 56.46 0.64 -10.68
C GLU A 6 56.43 -0.12 -12.02
N ARG A 7 55.70 0.47 -12.95
CA ARG A 7 56.31 0.90 -14.23
C ARG A 7 55.56 2.11 -14.80
N ILE A 8 56.19 3.28 -14.62
CA ILE A 8 55.99 4.48 -15.45
C ILE A 8 57.10 4.45 -16.45
N ASN A 9 56.82 4.55 -17.70
CA ASN A 9 57.45 5.41 -18.73
C ASN A 9 57.39 4.74 -20.12
N GLU A 10 56.75 5.40 -21.07
CA GLU A 10 57.43 5.86 -22.27
C GLU A 10 56.54 6.76 -23.10
N ARG A 11 57.11 7.85 -23.44
CA ARG A 11 56.59 9.02 -24.15
C ARG A 11 56.22 8.66 -25.60
N GLY A 12 55.05 9.03 -26.02
CA GLY A 12 54.69 9.21 -27.42
C GLY A 12 54.07 10.60 -27.59
N SER A 13 54.80 11.49 -28.28
CA SER A 13 54.37 12.84 -28.66
C SER A 13 53.12 12.77 -29.55
N PRO A 14 52.20 13.74 -29.45
CA PRO A 14 51.04 13.75 -30.34
C PRO A 14 51.43 14.22 -31.75
N PRO A 15 50.86 13.63 -32.81
CA PRO A 15 51.04 14.13 -34.15
C PRO A 15 50.33 15.48 -34.34
N THR A 16 51.06 16.45 -34.81
CA THR A 16 50.61 17.76 -35.25
C THR A 16 49.76 17.63 -36.52
N GLY A 17 48.57 18.19 -36.48
CA GLY A 17 47.95 18.87 -37.62
C GLY A 17 47.37 18.01 -38.71
N ASP A 18 46.04 17.84 -38.64
CA ASP A 18 45.23 17.85 -39.87
C ASP A 18 43.98 18.71 -39.62
N ALA A 19 43.93 19.78 -40.42
CA ALA A 19 42.83 20.73 -40.44
C ALA A 19 41.55 20.01 -40.89
N PHE A 20 40.52 20.06 -40.05
CA PHE A 20 39.18 19.66 -40.45
C PHE A 20 38.67 20.57 -41.57
N PRO A 21 38.21 20.03 -42.71
CA PRO A 21 37.57 20.84 -43.72
C PRO A 21 36.23 21.36 -43.18
N PRO A 22 35.81 22.58 -43.57
CA PRO A 22 34.49 23.08 -43.19
C PRO A 22 33.41 22.35 -44.00
N THR A 23 32.78 21.35 -43.43
CA THR A 23 31.55 20.79 -43.98
C THR A 23 30.38 21.66 -43.59
N ALA A 24 30.12 22.68 -44.38
CA ALA A 24 28.80 23.26 -44.48
C ALA A 24 27.90 22.26 -45.22
N THR A 25 27.24 21.40 -44.45
CA THR A 25 26.08 20.66 -44.94
C THR A 25 24.91 21.11 -44.11
N THR A 26 24.15 22.05 -44.63
CA THR A 26 22.78 22.31 -44.21
C THR A 26 21.93 21.06 -44.53
N ALA A 27 22.04 20.03 -43.71
CA ALA A 27 21.08 18.96 -43.70
C ALA A 27 19.80 19.54 -43.12
N SER A 28 18.81 19.84 -43.95
CA SER A 28 17.43 19.99 -43.56
C SER A 28 16.98 18.67 -42.96
N GLY A 29 17.16 18.51 -41.64
CA GLY A 29 16.66 17.40 -40.89
C GLY A 29 15.14 17.25 -41.10
N PRO A 30 14.58 16.06 -41.02
CA PRO A 30 13.17 15.85 -41.26
C PRO A 30 12.38 16.80 -40.36
N ARG A 31 11.53 17.62 -40.94
CA ARG A 31 10.63 18.54 -40.22
C ARG A 31 9.92 17.72 -39.20
N GLY A 32 10.28 17.90 -37.90
CA GLY A 32 9.71 17.15 -36.81
C GLY A 32 8.18 17.24 -36.86
N ARG A 33 7.51 16.12 -36.66
CA ARG A 33 6.04 16.09 -36.52
C ARG A 33 5.62 17.20 -35.56
N PRO A 34 4.62 18.03 -35.90
CA PRO A 34 4.16 19.07 -35.01
C PRO A 34 3.81 18.41 -33.66
N ARG A 35 4.39 18.91 -32.57
CA ARG A 35 4.12 18.41 -31.21
C ARG A 35 2.68 18.80 -30.89
N ARG A 36 1.78 17.81 -30.99
CA ARG A 36 0.38 17.99 -30.63
C ARG A 36 0.27 17.93 -29.13
N ILE A 37 -0.29 18.96 -28.52
CA ILE A 37 -0.56 19.04 -27.08
C ILE A 37 -2.08 19.05 -26.94
N ASP A 38 -2.62 18.04 -26.29
CA ASP A 38 -4.04 17.99 -25.98
C ASP A 38 -4.22 18.42 -24.52
N THR A 39 -5.19 19.28 -24.24
CA THR A 39 -5.54 19.76 -22.91
C THR A 39 -6.97 19.41 -22.60
N GLU A 40 -7.19 18.74 -21.49
CA GLU A 40 -8.51 18.34 -21.01
C GLU A 40 -8.80 18.91 -19.62
N PRO A 41 -10.07 19.11 -19.26
CA PRO A 41 -10.42 19.50 -17.90
C PRO A 41 -9.95 18.47 -16.88
N PHE A 42 -9.39 18.92 -15.75
CA PHE A 42 -8.95 18.02 -14.68
C PHE A 42 -10.14 17.25 -14.09
N PRO A 43 -10.12 15.89 -14.07
CA PRO A 43 -11.22 15.07 -13.61
C PRO A 43 -11.66 15.40 -12.18
N SER A 44 -12.97 15.51 -11.96
CA SER A 44 -13.53 15.87 -10.65
C SER A 44 -13.20 14.83 -9.56
N SER A 45 -13.18 13.54 -9.90
CA SER A 45 -12.78 12.44 -9.01
C SER A 45 -11.35 12.60 -8.49
N ARG A 46 -10.43 13.09 -9.33
CA ARG A 46 -9.03 13.33 -8.93
C ARG A 46 -8.86 14.46 -7.93
N ARG A 47 -9.84 15.39 -7.82
CA ARG A 47 -9.81 16.45 -6.81
C ARG A 47 -9.87 15.89 -5.39
N LEU A 48 -10.61 14.80 -5.17
CA LEU A 48 -10.65 14.09 -3.88
C LEU A 48 -9.29 13.53 -3.51
N VAL A 49 -8.63 12.86 -4.46
CA VAL A 49 -7.28 12.29 -4.26
C VAL A 49 -6.27 13.39 -3.92
N VAL A 50 -6.24 14.49 -4.71
CA VAL A 50 -5.34 15.62 -4.46
C VAL A 50 -5.59 16.26 -3.09
N ALA A 51 -6.84 16.32 -2.64
CA ALA A 51 -7.16 16.85 -1.32
C ALA A 51 -6.71 15.93 -0.19
N ALA A 52 -6.85 14.61 -0.35
CA ALA A 52 -6.35 13.60 0.59
C ALA A 52 -4.82 13.68 0.73
N GLU A 53 -4.09 13.72 -0.39
CA GLU A 53 -2.63 13.88 -0.41
C GLU A 53 -2.18 15.20 0.23
N ARG A 54 -2.87 16.32 -0.04
CA ARG A 54 -2.60 17.60 0.61
C ARG A 54 -2.78 17.55 2.12
N ALA A 55 -3.80 16.83 2.58
CA ALA A 55 -4.03 16.62 4.01
C ALA A 55 -2.94 15.79 4.67
N GLY A 56 -2.37 14.82 3.95
CA GLY A 56 -1.27 13.96 4.39
C GLY A 56 0.13 14.60 4.37
N ARG A 57 0.31 15.81 3.82
CA ARG A 57 1.64 16.45 3.67
C ARG A 57 2.41 16.67 4.97
N ARG A 58 1.74 16.62 6.11
CA ARG A 58 2.37 16.77 7.44
C ARG A 58 2.91 15.46 7.99
N MET A 59 2.57 14.35 7.38
CA MET A 59 3.14 13.05 7.69
C MET A 59 4.62 13.03 7.30
N ALA A 60 5.45 12.46 8.15
CA ALA A 60 6.84 12.12 7.83
C ALA A 60 6.89 10.63 7.51
N PRO A 61 6.77 10.22 6.24
CA PRO A 61 6.64 8.81 5.90
C PRO A 61 7.96 8.07 6.12
N MET A 62 7.88 6.96 6.85
CA MET A 62 8.94 5.97 7.00
C MET A 62 8.44 4.66 6.40
N HIS A 63 9.14 4.15 5.39
CA HIS A 63 8.73 2.97 4.64
C HIS A 63 9.51 1.72 5.07
N SER A 64 8.80 0.60 5.25
CA SER A 64 9.34 -0.74 5.36
C SER A 64 8.85 -1.55 4.16
N LEU A 65 9.78 -2.07 3.37
CA LEU A 65 9.51 -2.93 2.22
C LEU A 65 9.92 -4.35 2.62
N ILE A 66 8.97 -5.26 2.60
CA ILE A 66 9.19 -6.65 3.06
C ILE A 66 8.63 -7.66 2.06
N GLU A 67 9.32 -8.77 1.94
CA GLU A 67 8.87 -9.96 1.25
C GLU A 67 8.34 -10.97 2.27
N LEU A 68 7.17 -11.55 1.99
CA LEU A 68 6.47 -12.49 2.87
C LEU A 68 6.16 -13.78 2.13
N ASP A 69 6.47 -14.92 2.74
CA ASP A 69 6.03 -16.22 2.22
C ASP A 69 4.53 -16.41 2.54
N VAL A 70 3.72 -16.42 1.51
CA VAL A 70 2.26 -16.56 1.62
C VAL A 70 1.78 -17.92 1.09
N THR A 71 2.67 -18.87 0.92
CA THR A 71 2.36 -20.21 0.39
C THR A 71 1.32 -20.92 1.25
N THR A 72 1.50 -20.89 2.58
CA THR A 72 0.54 -21.48 3.54
C THR A 72 -0.83 -20.83 3.42
N ALA A 73 -0.89 -19.49 3.43
CA ALA A 73 -2.15 -18.76 3.30
C ALA A 73 -2.86 -19.08 1.97
N ARG A 74 -2.12 -19.14 0.87
CA ARG A 74 -2.69 -19.50 -0.43
C ARG A 74 -3.26 -20.90 -0.47
N ASN A 75 -2.56 -21.86 0.13
CA ASN A 75 -3.02 -23.25 0.20
C ASN A 75 -4.31 -23.35 1.02
N LEU A 76 -4.38 -22.69 2.19
CA LEU A 76 -5.61 -22.65 3.01
C LEU A 76 -6.77 -21.98 2.27
N LEU A 77 -6.51 -20.87 1.57
CA LEU A 77 -7.53 -20.18 0.78
C LEU A 77 -8.03 -21.02 -0.41
N ALA A 78 -7.19 -21.87 -0.99
CA ALA A 78 -7.57 -22.75 -2.11
C ALA A 78 -8.50 -23.88 -1.71
N VAL A 79 -8.42 -24.35 -0.45
CA VAL A 79 -9.24 -25.45 0.06
C VAL A 79 -10.37 -24.97 0.96
N ALA A 80 -10.50 -23.67 1.20
CA ALA A 80 -11.52 -23.10 2.06
C ALA A 80 -12.91 -23.29 1.47
N ASP A 81 -13.86 -23.70 2.33
CA ASP A 81 -15.28 -23.74 1.97
C ASP A 81 -15.83 -22.34 1.74
N GLY A 82 -16.24 -22.08 0.50
CA GLY A 82 -16.76 -20.79 0.08
C GLY A 82 -15.68 -19.75 -0.21
N PRO A 83 -16.10 -18.57 -0.60
CA PRO A 83 -15.20 -17.54 -1.09
C PRO A 83 -14.52 -16.78 0.05
N VAL A 84 -13.23 -16.94 0.21
CA VAL A 84 -12.38 -16.17 1.14
C VAL A 84 -11.41 -15.30 0.34
N SER A 85 -11.33 -14.01 0.68
CA SER A 85 -10.51 -13.03 -0.02
C SER A 85 -9.10 -12.95 0.55
N PHE A 86 -8.07 -13.04 -0.30
CA PHE A 86 -6.69 -12.79 0.11
C PHE A 86 -6.50 -11.37 0.67
N THR A 87 -7.18 -10.37 0.09
CA THR A 87 -7.15 -9.00 0.61
C THR A 87 -7.75 -8.91 2.01
N ALA A 88 -8.87 -9.61 2.27
CA ALA A 88 -9.48 -9.65 3.60
C ALA A 88 -8.56 -10.32 4.63
N PHE A 89 -7.85 -11.38 4.24
CA PHE A 89 -6.84 -12.02 5.06
C PHE A 89 -5.72 -11.06 5.45
N VAL A 90 -5.14 -10.33 4.49
CA VAL A 90 -4.10 -9.33 4.78
C VAL A 90 -4.64 -8.20 5.65
N VAL A 91 -5.88 -7.74 5.41
CA VAL A 91 -6.54 -6.72 6.25
C VAL A 91 -6.66 -7.20 7.70
N ALA A 92 -7.14 -8.44 7.92
CA ALA A 92 -7.23 -9.02 9.26
C ALA A 92 -5.87 -9.14 9.95
N SER A 93 -4.83 -9.59 9.22
CA SER A 93 -3.47 -9.68 9.75
C SER A 93 -2.92 -8.31 10.16
N VAL A 94 -3.07 -7.30 9.30
CA VAL A 94 -2.66 -5.91 9.58
C VAL A 94 -3.41 -5.33 10.77
N ALA A 95 -4.73 -5.58 10.86
CA ALA A 95 -5.56 -5.07 11.95
C ALA A 95 -5.17 -5.70 13.28
N ARG A 96 -4.95 -7.03 13.35
CA ARG A 96 -4.48 -7.73 14.56
C ARG A 96 -3.10 -7.24 14.99
N ALA A 97 -2.16 -7.09 14.06
CA ALA A 97 -0.84 -6.51 14.36
C ALA A 97 -0.96 -5.07 14.87
N ALA A 98 -1.85 -4.24 14.29
CA ALA A 98 -2.06 -2.86 14.72
C ALA A 98 -2.70 -2.77 16.11
N ALA A 99 -3.59 -3.69 16.46
CA ALA A 99 -4.17 -3.80 17.81
C ALA A 99 -3.10 -4.12 18.87
N ALA A 100 -2.14 -5.01 18.54
CA ALA A 100 -1.00 -5.33 19.42
C ALA A 100 0.00 -4.16 19.52
N HIS A 101 0.04 -3.26 18.53
CA HIS A 101 0.95 -2.13 18.45
C HIS A 101 0.23 -0.78 18.25
N PRO A 102 -0.56 -0.29 19.22
CA PRO A 102 -1.46 0.86 19.03
C PRO A 102 -0.76 2.17 18.67
N ASP A 103 0.54 2.30 18.94
CA ASP A 103 1.32 3.48 18.56
C ASP A 103 1.57 3.55 17.04
N THR A 104 1.50 2.43 16.30
CA THR A 104 1.72 2.39 14.86
C THR A 104 0.64 3.11 14.07
N HIS A 105 -0.58 3.16 14.60
CA HIS A 105 -1.71 3.86 13.98
C HIS A 105 -2.23 5.05 14.82
N ALA A 106 -1.46 5.47 15.83
CA ALA A 106 -1.70 6.71 16.55
C ALA A 106 -1.36 7.93 15.71
N TYR A 107 -1.92 9.08 16.06
CA TYR A 107 -1.62 10.34 15.38
C TYR A 107 -1.61 11.52 16.33
N ARG A 108 -0.87 12.57 15.95
CA ARG A 108 -0.85 13.82 16.67
C ARG A 108 -1.99 14.73 16.21
N ASN A 109 -2.86 15.16 17.14
CA ASN A 109 -3.93 16.09 16.80
C ASN A 109 -3.40 17.55 16.69
N TRP A 110 -4.28 18.45 16.27
CA TRP A 110 -3.93 19.86 16.07
C TRP A 110 -3.51 20.60 17.37
N ARG A 111 -3.87 20.06 18.54
CA ARG A 111 -3.44 20.56 19.87
C ARG A 111 -2.11 19.95 20.34
N GLY A 112 -1.43 19.19 19.50
CA GLY A 112 -0.17 18.54 19.82
C GLY A 112 -0.29 17.28 20.70
N ARG A 113 -1.51 16.78 20.98
CA ARG A 113 -1.73 15.58 21.80
C ARG A 113 -1.73 14.33 20.92
N LEU A 114 -1.15 13.26 21.44
CA LEU A 114 -1.22 11.94 20.83
C LEU A 114 -2.62 11.35 21.03
N VAL A 115 -3.19 10.83 19.96
CA VAL A 115 -4.49 10.13 19.94
C VAL A 115 -4.25 8.68 19.57
N ARG A 116 -4.66 7.77 20.46
CA ARG A 116 -4.66 6.31 20.25
C ARG A 116 -6.09 5.82 20.19
N HIS A 117 -6.38 4.92 19.29
CA HIS A 117 -7.65 4.20 19.21
C HIS A 117 -7.48 2.83 19.86
N GLN A 118 -8.54 2.34 20.52
CA GLN A 118 -8.54 1.02 21.17
C GLN A 118 -9.07 -0.09 20.25
N HIS A 119 -9.59 0.28 19.08
CA HIS A 119 -10.08 -0.59 18.02
C HIS A 119 -9.40 -0.21 16.70
N VAL A 120 -9.33 -1.14 15.77
CA VAL A 120 -8.66 -0.90 14.49
C VAL A 120 -9.68 -0.88 13.36
N ASP A 121 -9.98 0.32 12.90
CA ASP A 121 -10.77 0.56 11.70
C ASP A 121 -9.84 0.68 10.49
N VAL A 122 -10.03 -0.19 9.50
CA VAL A 122 -9.19 -0.24 8.31
C VAL A 122 -9.93 0.36 7.11
N THR A 123 -9.35 1.40 6.52
CA THR A 123 -9.82 1.91 5.22
C THR A 123 -9.16 1.13 4.10
N THR A 124 -9.98 0.54 3.23
CA THR A 124 -9.51 -0.08 1.99
C THR A 124 -10.11 0.61 0.78
N LEU A 125 -9.42 0.52 -0.35
CA LEU A 125 -9.90 1.03 -1.63
C LEU A 125 -10.55 -0.12 -2.40
N VAL A 126 -11.87 -0.01 -2.64
CA VAL A 126 -12.62 -0.98 -3.44
C VAL A 126 -12.86 -0.36 -4.81
N GLU A 127 -12.41 -1.02 -5.86
CA GLU A 127 -12.70 -0.60 -7.22
C GLU A 127 -14.16 -0.90 -7.55
N VAL A 128 -14.90 0.15 -7.88
CA VAL A 128 -16.31 0.09 -8.26
C VAL A 128 -16.52 0.73 -9.61
N GLU A 129 -17.43 0.18 -10.41
CA GLU A 129 -17.84 0.80 -11.67
C GLU A 129 -18.84 1.92 -11.39
N THR A 130 -18.58 3.07 -11.97
CA THR A 130 -19.47 4.23 -11.90
C THR A 130 -19.88 4.67 -13.31
N GLY A 131 -20.92 5.48 -13.43
CA GLY A 131 -21.30 6.08 -14.71
C GLY A 131 -20.21 6.94 -15.37
N GLN A 132 -19.08 7.20 -14.68
CA GLN A 132 -17.92 7.95 -15.18
C GLN A 132 -16.67 7.06 -15.33
N GLY A 133 -16.82 5.72 -15.26
CA GLY A 133 -15.75 4.73 -15.30
C GLY A 133 -15.35 4.20 -13.93
N PRO A 134 -14.29 3.36 -13.87
CA PRO A 134 -13.84 2.74 -12.62
C PRO A 134 -13.35 3.79 -11.62
N PHE A 135 -13.76 3.64 -10.37
CA PHE A 135 -13.40 4.52 -9.27
C PHE A 135 -12.99 3.72 -8.04
N ALA A 136 -11.87 4.09 -7.42
CA ALA A 136 -11.42 3.50 -6.17
C ALA A 136 -12.17 4.15 -4.98
N LEU A 137 -13.22 3.48 -4.51
CA LEU A 137 -14.06 3.95 -3.41
C LEU A 137 -13.40 3.61 -2.06
N PRO A 138 -13.12 4.61 -1.20
CA PRO A 138 -12.68 4.33 0.16
C PRO A 138 -13.83 3.70 0.98
N HIS A 139 -13.61 2.52 1.51
CA HIS A 139 -14.51 1.82 2.40
C HIS A 139 -13.84 1.53 3.74
N VAL A 140 -14.54 1.70 4.85
CA VAL A 140 -14.01 1.51 6.19
C VAL A 140 -14.56 0.23 6.78
N LEU A 141 -13.69 -0.75 6.98
CA LEU A 141 -13.95 -1.98 7.72
C LEU A 141 -13.78 -1.66 9.20
N ARG A 142 -14.90 -1.72 9.94
CA ARG A 142 -14.92 -1.41 11.37
C ARG A 142 -14.48 -2.60 12.20
N ASP A 143 -13.75 -2.32 13.30
CA ASP A 143 -13.32 -3.34 14.27
C ASP A 143 -12.65 -4.54 13.59
N ALA A 144 -11.81 -4.27 12.57
CA ALA A 144 -11.23 -5.30 11.70
C ALA A 144 -10.31 -6.28 12.45
N ASP A 145 -9.77 -5.86 13.60
CA ASP A 145 -8.93 -6.66 14.48
C ASP A 145 -9.71 -7.78 15.19
N ALA A 146 -11.01 -7.56 15.45
CA ALA A 146 -11.87 -8.51 16.15
C ALA A 146 -12.74 -9.37 15.22
N ARG A 147 -12.66 -9.15 13.90
CA ARG A 147 -13.53 -9.82 12.92
C ARG A 147 -12.86 -10.99 12.21
N ASP A 148 -13.67 -11.95 11.79
CA ASP A 148 -13.25 -13.08 10.97
C ASP A 148 -12.97 -12.62 9.52
N VAL A 149 -12.04 -13.33 8.85
CA VAL A 149 -11.69 -13.09 7.45
C VAL A 149 -12.88 -13.32 6.51
N ARG A 150 -13.76 -14.28 6.83
CA ARG A 150 -14.98 -14.55 6.03
C ARG A 150 -15.98 -13.40 6.10
N ASP A 151 -16.15 -12.82 7.28
CA ASP A 151 -17.02 -11.68 7.49
C ASP A 151 -16.48 -10.43 6.76
N LEU A 152 -15.18 -10.13 6.88
CA LEU A 152 -14.52 -9.07 6.10
C LEU A 152 -14.62 -9.30 4.58
N THR A 153 -14.52 -10.57 4.15
CA THR A 153 -14.67 -10.94 2.72
C THR A 153 -16.10 -10.67 2.23
N ALA A 154 -17.12 -11.05 3.03
CA ALA A 154 -18.51 -10.83 2.68
C ALA A 154 -18.83 -9.34 2.53
N GLU A 155 -18.33 -8.50 3.46
CA GLU A 155 -18.50 -7.05 3.38
C GLU A 155 -17.81 -6.45 2.14
N LEU A 156 -16.56 -6.81 1.88
CA LEU A 156 -15.83 -6.31 0.69
C LEU A 156 -16.51 -6.69 -0.63
N ARG A 157 -17.09 -7.89 -0.71
CA ARG A 157 -17.84 -8.34 -1.87
C ARG A 157 -19.16 -7.60 -2.03
N ALA A 158 -19.88 -7.37 -0.94
CA ALA A 158 -21.10 -6.59 -0.96
C ALA A 158 -20.87 -5.18 -1.48
N VAL A 159 -19.79 -4.52 -1.01
CA VAL A 159 -19.39 -3.18 -1.48
C VAL A 159 -19.00 -3.17 -2.96
N LYS A 160 -18.29 -4.21 -3.42
CA LYS A 160 -17.91 -4.33 -4.83
C LYS A 160 -19.12 -4.57 -5.73
N ALA A 161 -20.11 -5.34 -5.27
CA ALA A 161 -21.33 -5.63 -6.02
C ALA A 161 -22.26 -4.41 -6.07
N ASP A 162 -22.41 -3.69 -4.98
CA ASP A 162 -23.23 -2.49 -4.86
C ASP A 162 -22.62 -1.49 -3.89
N HIS A 163 -21.97 -0.48 -4.41
CA HIS A 163 -21.33 0.58 -3.61
C HIS A 163 -22.35 1.44 -2.85
N SER A 164 -23.62 1.45 -3.26
CA SER A 164 -24.68 2.19 -2.56
C SER A 164 -25.02 1.62 -1.18
N VAL A 165 -24.61 0.38 -0.89
CA VAL A 165 -24.75 -0.24 0.44
C VAL A 165 -23.97 0.55 1.50
N THR A 166 -22.88 1.23 1.11
CA THR A 166 -22.05 2.00 2.04
C THR A 166 -22.55 3.43 2.24
N GLY A 167 -22.28 4.00 3.41
CA GLY A 167 -22.57 5.43 3.67
C GLY A 167 -21.78 6.35 2.75
N THR A 168 -20.51 5.98 2.46
CA THR A 168 -19.63 6.73 1.54
C THR A 168 -20.13 6.66 0.11
N GLY A 169 -20.55 5.48 -0.36
CA GLY A 169 -21.13 5.30 -1.70
C GLY A 169 -22.39 6.13 -1.89
N ARG A 170 -23.35 6.03 -0.96
CA ARG A 170 -24.58 6.84 -1.01
C ARG A 170 -24.30 8.35 -1.00
N MET A 171 -23.33 8.79 -0.20
CA MET A 171 -22.92 10.20 -0.16
C MET A 171 -22.28 10.62 -1.50
N LEU A 172 -21.45 9.77 -2.08
CA LEU A 172 -20.81 10.01 -3.37
C LEU A 172 -21.86 10.15 -4.49
N ASP A 173 -22.81 9.23 -4.56
CA ASP A 173 -23.88 9.25 -5.57
C ASP A 173 -24.77 10.48 -5.44
N ARG A 174 -25.15 10.83 -4.19
CA ARG A 174 -26.10 11.91 -3.94
C ARG A 174 -25.46 13.30 -4.01
N PHE A 175 -24.25 13.45 -3.52
CA PHE A 175 -23.60 14.75 -3.34
C PHE A 175 -22.28 14.90 -4.10
N GLY A 176 -21.70 13.81 -4.61
CA GLY A 176 -20.40 13.82 -5.25
C GLY A 176 -20.25 14.89 -6.33
N PRO A 177 -21.17 15.01 -7.29
CA PRO A 177 -21.09 16.03 -8.33
C PRO A 177 -21.18 17.47 -7.77
N ALA A 178 -21.99 17.70 -6.74
CA ALA A 178 -22.14 19.01 -6.12
C ALA A 178 -20.92 19.39 -5.27
N VAL A 179 -20.43 18.45 -4.45
CA VAL A 179 -19.26 18.64 -3.58
C VAL A 179 -18.00 18.93 -4.39
N THR A 180 -17.82 18.25 -5.53
CA THR A 180 -16.65 18.46 -6.39
C THR A 180 -16.73 19.74 -7.24
N ARG A 181 -17.93 20.29 -7.46
CA ARG A 181 -18.12 21.53 -8.21
C ARG A 181 -17.82 22.78 -7.39
N VAL A 182 -17.98 22.73 -6.07
CA VAL A 182 -17.73 23.91 -5.20
C VAL A 182 -16.22 23.99 -4.90
N PRO A 183 -15.53 25.04 -5.40
CA PRO A 183 -14.11 25.21 -5.13
C PRO A 183 -13.84 25.34 -3.63
N GLY A 184 -12.85 24.60 -3.13
CA GLY A 184 -12.45 24.67 -1.71
C GLY A 184 -13.26 23.80 -0.74
N LEU A 185 -14.42 23.26 -1.11
CA LEU A 185 -15.24 22.45 -0.20
C LEU A 185 -14.55 21.13 0.17
N VAL A 186 -13.96 20.42 -0.80
CA VAL A 186 -13.23 19.17 -0.56
C VAL A 186 -12.00 19.41 0.33
N PRO A 187 -11.11 20.37 0.07
CA PRO A 187 -10.03 20.72 0.99
C PRO A 187 -10.50 21.10 2.39
N ALA A 188 -11.60 21.85 2.51
CA ALA A 188 -12.17 22.23 3.80
C ALA A 188 -12.67 21.00 4.58
N MET A 189 -13.31 20.05 3.91
CA MET A 189 -13.74 18.78 4.50
C MET A 189 -12.54 17.99 5.06
N TYR A 190 -11.48 17.82 4.28
CA TYR A 190 -10.26 17.13 4.73
C TYR A 190 -9.57 17.89 5.89
N MET A 191 -9.61 19.22 5.89
CA MET A 191 -9.10 20.02 7.00
C MET A 191 -9.93 19.82 8.29
N MET A 192 -11.25 19.68 8.17
CA MET A 192 -12.13 19.35 9.31
C MET A 192 -11.84 17.93 9.83
N LEU A 193 -11.69 16.94 8.94
CA LEU A 193 -11.27 15.58 9.30
C LEU A 193 -9.92 15.59 10.04
N ALA A 194 -8.94 16.33 9.54
CA ALA A 194 -7.62 16.43 10.16
C ALA A 194 -7.65 17.10 11.56
N ARG A 195 -8.60 18.00 11.81
CA ARG A 195 -8.71 18.74 13.08
C ARG A 195 -9.61 18.09 14.12
N SER A 196 -10.64 17.37 13.69
CA SER A 196 -11.64 16.78 14.60
C SER A 196 -11.34 15.30 14.84
N VAL A 197 -11.03 14.94 16.08
CA VAL A 197 -10.86 13.54 16.48
C VAL A 197 -12.11 12.70 16.18
N ARG A 198 -13.31 13.25 16.45
CA ARG A 198 -14.59 12.57 16.19
C ARG A 198 -14.82 12.32 14.69
N LEU A 199 -14.55 13.32 13.84
CA LEU A 199 -14.72 13.14 12.40
C LEU A 199 -13.66 12.19 11.83
N ARG A 200 -12.44 12.20 12.38
CA ARG A 200 -11.37 11.30 11.94
C ARG A 200 -11.69 9.83 12.22
N GLN A 201 -12.45 9.52 13.26
CA GLN A 201 -12.97 8.17 13.50
C GLN A 201 -13.81 7.63 12.32
N LEU A 202 -14.42 8.53 11.52
CA LEU A 202 -15.18 8.09 10.34
C LEU A 202 -14.30 7.48 9.23
N THR A 203 -13.01 7.80 9.22
CA THR A 203 -12.06 7.36 8.17
C THR A 203 -11.15 6.22 8.60
N GLY A 204 -11.22 5.78 9.86
CA GLY A 204 -10.24 4.83 10.41
C GLY A 204 -8.84 5.43 10.59
N THR A 205 -7.90 4.62 11.03
CA THR A 205 -6.50 4.99 11.29
C THR A 205 -5.49 4.18 10.49
N VAL A 206 -5.93 3.09 9.90
CA VAL A 206 -5.12 2.19 9.06
C VAL A 206 -5.68 2.22 7.64
N ALA A 207 -4.81 2.27 6.65
CA ALA A 207 -5.18 2.10 5.25
C ALA A 207 -4.53 0.85 4.68
N VAL A 208 -5.31 0.03 3.97
CA VAL A 208 -4.80 -1.11 3.22
C VAL A 208 -5.27 -0.99 1.78
N THR A 209 -4.36 -1.02 0.83
CA THR A 209 -4.69 -0.98 -0.61
C THR A 209 -3.98 -2.10 -1.36
N ALA A 210 -4.67 -2.72 -2.29
CA ALA A 210 -4.12 -3.79 -3.13
C ALA A 210 -3.90 -3.25 -4.56
N VAL A 211 -2.66 -3.23 -5.00
CA VAL A 211 -2.27 -2.81 -6.35
C VAL A 211 -1.66 -3.95 -7.17
N GLY A 212 -1.25 -5.04 -6.52
CA GLY A 212 -0.57 -6.16 -7.15
C GLY A 212 -1.41 -6.92 -8.17
N MET A 213 -2.75 -6.83 -8.08
CA MET A 213 -3.65 -7.45 -9.05
C MET A 213 -3.65 -6.78 -10.43
N PHE A 214 -3.14 -5.55 -10.52
CA PHE A 214 -3.11 -4.77 -11.77
C PHE A 214 -1.80 -4.91 -12.54
N GLY A 215 -0.78 -5.58 -11.97
CA GLY A 215 0.54 -5.79 -12.56
C GLY A 215 0.87 -7.27 -12.73
N ALA A 216 1.55 -7.61 -13.82
CA ALA A 216 2.14 -8.94 -13.98
C ALA A 216 3.52 -8.95 -13.30
N GLY A 217 3.71 -9.84 -12.32
CA GLY A 217 4.99 -10.00 -11.63
C GLY A 217 5.05 -9.40 -10.23
N GLY A 218 6.24 -9.41 -9.63
CA GLY A 218 6.53 -8.83 -8.32
C GLY A 218 6.71 -7.32 -8.39
N GLY A 219 6.74 -6.69 -7.22
CA GLY A 219 7.07 -5.29 -7.06
C GLY A 219 6.38 -4.64 -5.88
N PHE A 220 7.07 -3.69 -5.29
CA PHE A 220 6.56 -2.89 -4.17
C PHE A 220 5.84 -1.66 -4.70
N GLY A 221 4.61 -1.42 -4.21
CA GLY A 221 3.91 -0.17 -4.43
C GLY A 221 4.12 0.78 -3.25
N ILE A 222 4.38 2.05 -3.50
CA ILE A 222 4.45 3.09 -2.47
C ILE A 222 3.30 4.07 -2.70
N ALA A 223 2.37 4.13 -1.76
CA ALA A 223 1.27 5.08 -1.80
C ALA A 223 1.69 6.46 -1.26
N PRO A 224 1.14 7.55 -1.80
CA PRO A 224 1.38 8.87 -1.25
C PRO A 224 0.81 8.98 0.18
N PRO A 225 1.42 9.80 1.05
CA PRO A 225 0.91 10.04 2.40
C PRO A 225 -0.51 10.60 2.39
N THR A 226 -1.34 10.08 3.28
CA THR A 226 -2.71 10.55 3.52
C THR A 226 -2.91 10.92 5.00
N LEU A 227 -4.15 11.01 5.47
CA LEU A 227 -4.43 11.19 6.90
C LEU A 227 -4.20 9.93 7.73
N MET A 228 -4.02 8.76 7.10
CA MET A 228 -3.82 7.49 7.81
C MET A 228 -2.37 7.37 8.27
N PRO A 229 -2.09 7.27 9.59
CA PRO A 229 -0.73 7.15 10.11
C PRO A 229 -0.06 5.83 9.79
N LEU A 230 -0.84 4.77 9.58
CA LEU A 230 -0.38 3.46 9.12
C LEU A 230 -1.00 3.15 7.76
N GLN A 231 -0.16 2.91 6.76
CA GLN A 231 -0.60 2.56 5.42
C GLN A 231 0.12 1.31 4.96
N VAL A 232 -0.63 0.35 4.41
CA VAL A 232 -0.11 -0.90 3.87
C VAL A 232 -0.52 -1.03 2.41
N VAL A 233 0.46 -1.27 1.54
CA VAL A 233 0.25 -1.52 0.12
C VAL A 233 0.58 -2.98 -0.17
N ILE A 234 -0.42 -3.73 -0.58
CA ILE A 234 -0.30 -5.10 -1.07
C ILE A 234 0.22 -5.00 -2.51
N GLY A 235 1.49 -5.34 -2.69
CA GLY A 235 2.20 -5.27 -3.95
C GLY A 235 2.03 -6.53 -4.80
N GLY A 236 3.02 -6.84 -5.60
CA GLY A 236 3.02 -8.02 -6.47
C GLY A 236 3.20 -9.32 -5.70
N MET A 237 2.66 -10.41 -6.27
CA MET A 237 2.86 -11.76 -5.77
C MET A 237 3.51 -12.59 -6.87
N THR A 238 4.62 -13.26 -6.54
CA THR A 238 5.37 -14.07 -7.49
C THR A 238 5.90 -15.33 -6.85
N ARG A 239 6.08 -16.36 -7.66
CA ARG A 239 6.74 -17.58 -7.23
C ARG A 239 8.25 -17.42 -7.31
N ARG A 240 8.93 -17.55 -6.16
CA ARG A 240 10.39 -17.35 -6.02
C ARG A 240 11.05 -18.53 -5.31
N PRO A 241 12.35 -18.79 -5.59
CA PRO A 241 13.11 -19.76 -4.79
C PRO A 241 13.36 -19.19 -3.39
N HIS A 242 13.01 -19.96 -2.37
CA HIS A 242 13.28 -19.68 -0.96
C HIS A 242 14.00 -20.85 -0.31
N VAL A 243 14.84 -20.58 0.69
CA VAL A 243 15.46 -21.65 1.50
C VAL A 243 14.53 -21.96 2.67
N VAL A 244 14.02 -23.20 2.68
CA VAL A 244 13.18 -23.75 3.74
C VAL A 244 13.85 -25.02 4.25
N ASP A 245 14.14 -25.10 5.55
CA ASP A 245 14.83 -26.25 6.19
C ASP A 245 16.10 -26.69 5.45
N GLY A 246 16.86 -25.71 4.94
CA GLY A 246 18.11 -25.94 4.20
C GLY A 246 17.94 -26.42 2.75
N GLN A 247 16.72 -26.52 2.23
CA GLN A 247 16.39 -26.86 0.85
C GLN A 247 15.85 -25.65 0.10
N ILE A 248 16.11 -25.60 -1.23
CA ILE A 248 15.54 -24.56 -2.09
C ILE A 248 14.17 -25.01 -2.56
N GLU A 249 13.14 -24.27 -2.16
CA GLU A 249 11.77 -24.54 -2.56
C GLU A 249 11.17 -23.36 -3.33
N ALA A 250 10.20 -23.64 -4.21
CA ALA A 250 9.43 -22.62 -4.90
C ALA A 250 8.27 -22.16 -4.00
N ARG A 251 8.34 -20.93 -3.49
CA ARG A 251 7.36 -20.35 -2.57
C ARG A 251 6.62 -19.18 -3.22
N ASP A 252 5.37 -18.99 -2.85
CA ASP A 252 4.60 -17.81 -3.24
C ASP A 252 4.97 -16.64 -2.32
N VAL A 253 5.60 -15.64 -2.89
CA VAL A 253 6.14 -14.48 -2.15
C VAL A 253 5.35 -13.23 -2.48
N LEU A 254 4.87 -12.57 -1.44
CA LEU A 254 4.16 -11.30 -1.50
C LEU A 254 5.11 -10.14 -1.20
N ASP A 255 5.13 -9.14 -2.07
CA ASP A 255 5.79 -7.87 -1.82
C ASP A 255 4.84 -6.94 -1.07
N LEU A 256 5.19 -6.49 0.13
CA LEU A 256 4.36 -5.65 0.97
C LEU A 256 5.13 -4.38 1.37
N THR A 257 4.50 -3.21 1.19
CA THR A 257 5.04 -1.94 1.68
C THR A 257 4.22 -1.45 2.86
N ILE A 258 4.89 -1.14 3.96
CA ILE A 258 4.28 -0.57 5.15
C ILE A 258 4.83 0.84 5.33
N THR A 259 3.95 1.80 5.50
CA THR A 259 4.32 3.21 5.71
C THR A 259 3.80 3.68 7.05
N PHE A 260 4.70 4.19 7.88
CA PHE A 260 4.42 4.74 9.20
C PHE A 260 4.60 6.26 9.21
N ASP A 261 3.93 6.96 10.14
CA ASP A 261 4.20 8.36 10.42
C ASP A 261 5.34 8.51 11.45
N HIS A 262 6.54 8.85 10.97
CA HIS A 262 7.73 9.03 11.82
C HIS A 262 7.64 10.23 12.78
N ASN A 263 6.60 11.07 12.66
CA ASN A 263 6.30 12.05 13.72
C ASN A 263 5.79 11.40 15.00
N VAL A 264 5.38 10.13 14.96
CA VAL A 264 4.71 9.41 16.07
C VAL A 264 5.48 8.18 16.49
N ILE A 265 6.09 7.45 15.56
CA ILE A 265 6.73 6.16 15.83
C ILE A 265 8.14 6.12 15.24
N ASP A 266 9.07 5.58 16.01
CA ASP A 266 10.47 5.36 15.63
C ASP A 266 10.69 3.97 15.02
N GLY A 267 11.90 3.75 14.49
CA GLY A 267 12.27 2.52 13.78
C GLY A 267 12.11 1.24 14.62
N ALA A 268 12.47 1.24 15.91
CA ALA A 268 12.43 0.02 16.71
C ALA A 268 11.00 -0.49 17.01
N PRO A 269 10.01 0.37 17.40
CA PRO A 269 8.61 -0.06 17.47
C PRO A 269 8.03 -0.48 16.10
N ALA A 270 8.36 0.24 15.03
CA ALA A 270 7.93 -0.12 13.70
C ALA A 270 8.45 -1.51 13.27
N ALA A 271 9.72 -1.82 13.59
CA ALA A 271 10.32 -3.13 13.30
C ALA A 271 9.64 -4.27 14.09
N ARG A 272 9.23 -4.04 15.35
CA ARG A 272 8.45 -5.04 16.12
C ARG A 272 7.08 -5.31 15.48
N PHE A 273 6.37 -4.26 15.08
CA PHE A 273 5.13 -4.41 14.33
C PHE A 273 5.32 -5.24 13.05
N VAL A 274 6.38 -4.95 12.29
CA VAL A 274 6.71 -5.68 11.05
C VAL A 274 7.00 -7.16 11.34
N ALA A 275 7.71 -7.46 12.42
CA ALA A 275 8.01 -8.84 12.83
C ALA A 275 6.74 -9.62 13.18
N ASP A 276 5.83 -9.03 13.96
CA ASP A 276 4.57 -9.68 14.34
C ASP A 276 3.63 -9.81 13.15
N LEU A 277 3.54 -8.79 12.28
CA LEU A 277 2.77 -8.89 11.05
C LEU A 277 3.29 -10.00 10.12
N ARG A 278 4.62 -10.18 10.04
CA ARG A 278 5.24 -11.28 9.30
C ARG A 278 4.75 -12.62 9.81
N LEU A 279 4.80 -12.85 11.13
CA LEU A 279 4.34 -14.10 11.73
C LEU A 279 2.87 -14.38 11.44
N LEU A 280 2.00 -13.38 11.60
CA LEU A 280 0.55 -13.51 11.31
C LEU A 280 0.29 -13.91 9.86
N ILE A 281 1.04 -13.36 8.90
CA ILE A 281 0.84 -13.63 7.48
C ILE A 281 1.50 -14.96 7.07
N GLU A 282 2.74 -15.21 7.44
CA GLU A 282 3.48 -16.42 7.03
C GLU A 282 2.89 -17.69 7.65
N HIS A 283 2.39 -17.61 8.91
CA HIS A 283 1.67 -18.72 9.55
C HIS A 283 0.19 -18.76 9.18
N ALA A 284 -0.31 -17.78 8.41
CA ALA A 284 -1.72 -17.68 8.01
C ALA A 284 -2.71 -17.71 9.20
N GLU A 285 -2.31 -17.15 10.34
CA GLU A 285 -3.06 -17.21 11.61
C GLU A 285 -4.54 -16.79 11.49
N PRO A 286 -4.90 -15.67 10.81
CA PRO A 286 -6.30 -15.28 10.67
C PRO A 286 -7.17 -16.25 9.87
N LEU A 287 -6.60 -17.23 9.17
CA LEU A 287 -7.32 -18.25 8.40
C LEU A 287 -7.49 -19.56 9.16
N ARG A 288 -6.81 -19.74 10.30
CA ARG A 288 -6.93 -20.93 11.13
C ARG A 288 -8.18 -20.82 12.01
N THR A 289 -8.90 -21.91 12.14
CA THR A 289 -10.00 -22.05 13.09
C THR A 289 -9.47 -22.69 14.38
N ASP A 290 -10.14 -22.44 15.51
CA ASP A 290 -9.77 -23.03 16.83
C ASP A 290 -9.67 -24.57 16.81
N ASP A 291 -10.34 -25.22 15.85
CA ASP A 291 -10.26 -26.68 15.65
C ASP A 291 -8.89 -27.14 15.09
N ASP A 292 -8.18 -26.28 14.34
CA ASP A 292 -6.87 -26.60 13.77
C ASP A 292 -5.76 -26.57 14.83
N GLU A 293 -5.92 -25.78 15.89
CA GLU A 293 -4.95 -25.68 17.00
C GLU A 293 -4.98 -26.92 17.91
N GLN A 294 -6.14 -27.55 18.08
CA GLN A 294 -6.28 -28.76 18.90
C GLN A 294 -5.71 -30.02 18.25
N GLY A 295 -5.63 -30.04 16.92
CA GLY A 295 -5.05 -31.17 16.16
C GLY A 295 -3.52 -31.30 16.23
N GLN A 296 -2.80 -30.19 16.45
CA GLN A 296 -1.34 -30.18 16.51
C GLN A 296 -0.76 -30.48 17.91
N GLY A 297 -1.57 -30.37 18.96
CA GLY A 297 -1.15 -30.63 20.35
C GLY A 297 -1.13 -32.12 20.73
N SER A 298 -1.64 -33.06 19.91
CA SER A 298 -1.78 -34.47 20.28
C SER A 298 -0.76 -35.43 19.69
N SER A 299 0.21 -34.97 18.90
CA SER A 299 1.32 -35.76 18.39
C SER A 299 2.60 -35.53 19.21
N GLY A 300 2.54 -35.85 20.50
CA GLY A 300 3.73 -36.01 21.34
C GLY A 300 4.40 -37.35 21.06
N PRO A 301 5.73 -37.47 21.16
CA PRO A 301 6.47 -38.69 20.83
C PRO A 301 6.14 -39.81 21.83
N GLY A 302 5.65 -40.92 21.28
CA GLY A 302 5.59 -42.19 21.97
C GLY A 302 6.95 -42.91 21.92
#